data_3639cd22cee477150a785884fc209261
#
_entry.id   3639cd22cee477150a785884fc209261
#
_cell.length_a   1.000
_cell.length_b   1.000
_cell.length_c   1.000
_cell.angle_alpha   90.00
_cell.angle_beta   90.00
_cell.angle_gamma   90.00
#
_symmetry.space_group_name_H-M   'P 1'
#
loop_
_entity.id
_entity.type
_entity.pdbx_description
1 polymer ?
#
loop_
_entity_poly.entity_id
_entity_poly.type
_entity_poly.pdbx_seq_one_letter_code
_entity_poly.pdbx_strand_id
1 'polypeptide(L)'
;MQGNMSIERMCQLAEVSRAGFYRSLRERTPAEEDMELRSAIQQIALEHRRRYGYRRISAELRRRGMLANHKRVVRLMREDNLLAIQPRQFVVTTDSHHELEVYLNLARRMKLTGIDQLWVADITYIRLRAEFVYLAVILDGFSRKVVGWALERTLTSRLAIAALERAIARRQPRPGLIHHSDRGVQYACGEYVSILDQHQMIPSMSRPANPYDNASCESFIKTLKREEIYANSYENLEHLRANIERFIEQYYNQQRLHSALGYRTPQEFERQMQCQSEAADSMPATITFFTRLAQSSPGLLGKRTPSPSPSPDPIPAEARPRDQRANARCANNRLSQRRGTDNEATASVPT
;
A
#
# COMPACT_ATOMS: atom_id res chain seq x y z
N MET A 1 -43.23 -31.26 -8.41
CA MET A 1 -43.69 -30.55 -9.64
C MET A 1 -42.67 -29.46 -9.98
N GLN A 2 -41.77 -29.75 -10.89
CA GLN A 2 -40.89 -28.70 -11.45
C GLN A 2 -41.72 -27.99 -12.52
N GLY A 3 -42.14 -26.77 -12.21
CA GLY A 3 -42.86 -25.92 -13.13
C GLY A 3 -42.00 -25.57 -14.33
N ASN A 4 -42.42 -25.96 -15.53
CA ASN A 4 -41.86 -25.60 -16.82
C ASN A 4 -42.01 -24.10 -17.04
N MET A 5 -41.09 -23.31 -16.48
CA MET A 5 -41.05 -21.87 -16.72
C MET A 5 -40.45 -21.63 -18.12
N SER A 6 -41.14 -20.88 -18.97
CA SER A 6 -40.61 -20.55 -20.31
C SER A 6 -39.30 -19.74 -20.18
N ILE A 7 -38.38 -19.96 -21.14
CA ILE A 7 -37.10 -19.20 -21.19
C ILE A 7 -37.36 -17.69 -21.20
N GLU A 8 -38.44 -17.25 -21.83
CA GLU A 8 -38.83 -15.85 -21.88
C GLU A 8 -39.15 -15.30 -20.47
N ARG A 9 -39.92 -16.07 -19.68
CA ARG A 9 -40.26 -15.71 -18.31
C ARG A 9 -39.04 -15.74 -17.40
N MET A 10 -38.12 -16.68 -17.55
CA MET A 10 -36.85 -16.73 -16.83
C MET A 10 -35.99 -15.52 -17.16
N CYS A 11 -35.88 -15.13 -18.43
CA CYS A 11 -35.12 -13.96 -18.86
C CYS A 11 -35.71 -12.66 -18.31
N GLN A 12 -37.04 -12.54 -18.26
CA GLN A 12 -37.71 -11.38 -17.64
C GLN A 12 -37.42 -11.27 -16.13
N LEU A 13 -37.55 -12.39 -15.40
CA LEU A 13 -37.31 -12.43 -13.96
C LEU A 13 -35.83 -12.14 -13.59
N ALA A 14 -34.91 -12.59 -14.45
CA ALA A 14 -33.47 -12.37 -14.26
C ALA A 14 -32.97 -11.05 -14.85
N GLU A 15 -33.83 -10.24 -15.44
CA GLU A 15 -33.51 -8.97 -16.10
C GLU A 15 -32.39 -9.10 -17.18
N VAL A 16 -32.36 -10.23 -17.88
CA VAL A 16 -31.38 -10.51 -18.94
C VAL A 16 -32.06 -10.63 -20.29
N SER A 17 -31.37 -10.24 -21.36
CA SER A 17 -31.89 -10.46 -22.73
C SER A 17 -31.84 -11.95 -23.09
N ARG A 18 -32.80 -12.42 -23.91
CA ARG A 18 -32.80 -13.80 -24.46
C ARG A 18 -31.48 -14.13 -25.17
N ALA A 19 -30.94 -13.17 -25.92
CA ALA A 19 -29.63 -13.31 -26.58
C ALA A 19 -28.50 -13.49 -25.56
N GLY A 20 -28.54 -12.76 -24.43
CA GLY A 20 -27.61 -12.92 -23.30
C GLY A 20 -27.69 -14.29 -22.66
N PHE A 21 -28.92 -14.78 -22.43
CA PHE A 21 -29.17 -16.12 -21.88
C PHE A 21 -28.59 -17.22 -22.79
N TYR A 22 -28.91 -17.26 -24.09
CA TYR A 22 -28.35 -18.25 -25.01
C TYR A 22 -26.83 -18.10 -25.20
N ARG A 23 -26.30 -16.89 -25.08
CA ARG A 23 -24.85 -16.67 -25.13
C ARG A 23 -24.14 -17.25 -23.89
N SER A 24 -24.79 -17.23 -22.73
CA SER A 24 -24.25 -17.83 -21.51
C SER A 24 -24.25 -19.36 -21.52
N LEU A 25 -25.16 -19.98 -22.27
CA LEU A 25 -25.25 -21.44 -22.44
C LEU A 25 -24.28 -22.01 -23.47
N ARG A 26 -23.66 -21.17 -24.31
CA ARG A 26 -22.64 -21.66 -25.24
C ARG A 26 -21.43 -22.11 -24.45
N GLU A 27 -21.09 -23.40 -24.57
CA GLU A 27 -19.82 -23.93 -24.11
C GLU A 27 -18.68 -23.14 -24.78
N ARG A 28 -17.93 -22.40 -24.01
CA ARG A 28 -16.73 -21.74 -24.48
C ARG A 28 -15.59 -22.71 -24.27
N THR A 29 -15.17 -23.38 -25.33
CA THR A 29 -13.87 -24.06 -25.34
C THR A 29 -12.80 -23.01 -25.02
N PRO A 30 -11.98 -23.21 -23.97
CA PRO A 30 -10.89 -22.29 -23.68
C PRO A 30 -9.95 -22.23 -24.89
N ALA A 31 -9.63 -21.02 -25.34
CA ALA A 31 -8.58 -20.85 -26.35
C ALA A 31 -7.25 -21.37 -25.76
N GLU A 32 -6.42 -22.00 -26.56
CA GLU A 32 -5.12 -22.53 -26.13
C GLU A 32 -4.25 -21.47 -25.47
N GLU A 33 -4.23 -20.25 -26.02
CA GLU A 33 -3.61 -19.07 -25.40
C GLU A 33 -4.19 -18.70 -24.02
N ASP A 34 -5.50 -18.99 -23.76
CA ASP A 34 -6.09 -18.78 -22.44
C ASP A 34 -5.63 -19.87 -21.46
N MET A 35 -5.33 -21.08 -21.93
CA MET A 35 -4.84 -22.18 -21.08
C MET A 35 -3.43 -21.91 -20.56
N GLU A 36 -2.50 -21.48 -21.42
CA GLU A 36 -1.14 -21.09 -21.02
C GLU A 36 -1.16 -19.92 -20.04
N LEU A 37 -1.92 -18.88 -20.36
CA LEU A 37 -2.04 -17.71 -19.50
C LEU A 37 -2.69 -18.07 -18.17
N ARG A 38 -3.69 -18.95 -18.15
CA ARG A 38 -4.35 -19.45 -16.94
C ARG A 38 -3.38 -20.22 -16.07
N SER A 39 -2.60 -21.14 -16.66
CA SER A 39 -1.56 -21.90 -15.97
C SER A 39 -0.53 -20.97 -15.31
N ALA A 40 -0.03 -19.97 -16.04
CA ALA A 40 0.92 -19.00 -15.51
C ALA A 40 0.31 -18.17 -14.36
N ILE A 41 -0.95 -17.73 -14.46
CA ILE A 41 -1.66 -17.02 -13.41
C ILE A 41 -1.78 -17.88 -12.14
N GLN A 42 -2.15 -19.15 -12.30
CA GLN A 42 -2.29 -20.11 -11.19
C GLN A 42 -0.94 -20.36 -10.51
N GLN A 43 0.12 -20.55 -11.29
CA GLN A 43 1.47 -20.73 -10.79
C GLN A 43 1.93 -19.51 -9.97
N ILE A 44 1.78 -18.29 -10.51
CA ILE A 44 2.10 -17.05 -9.78
C ILE A 44 1.28 -16.93 -8.51
N ALA A 45 -0.02 -17.28 -8.55
CA ALA A 45 -0.88 -17.23 -7.39
C ALA A 45 -0.42 -18.20 -6.29
N LEU A 46 0.04 -19.40 -6.64
CA LEU A 46 0.59 -20.41 -5.72
C LEU A 46 1.93 -19.95 -5.12
N GLU A 47 2.88 -19.52 -5.95
CA GLU A 47 4.20 -19.03 -5.52
C GLU A 47 4.08 -17.89 -4.49
N HIS A 48 3.14 -16.99 -4.72
CA HIS A 48 2.87 -15.86 -3.82
C HIS A 48 1.75 -16.15 -2.81
N ARG A 49 1.39 -17.42 -2.58
CA ARG A 49 0.38 -17.86 -1.59
C ARG A 49 -0.94 -17.08 -1.70
N ARG A 50 -1.41 -16.82 -2.94
CA ARG A 50 -2.62 -16.03 -3.26
C ARG A 50 -2.63 -14.60 -2.71
N ARG A 51 -1.46 -14.04 -2.39
CA ARG A 51 -1.31 -12.66 -1.86
C ARG A 51 -1.43 -11.60 -2.95
N TYR A 52 -1.25 -11.99 -4.24
CA TYR A 52 -1.28 -11.06 -5.37
C TYR A 52 -2.69 -10.87 -5.92
N GLY A 53 -3.13 -9.61 -6.03
CA GLY A 53 -4.27 -9.22 -6.87
C GLY A 53 -3.83 -9.03 -8.33
N TYR A 54 -4.80 -8.86 -9.23
CA TYR A 54 -4.60 -8.83 -10.68
C TYR A 54 -3.48 -7.88 -11.16
N ARG A 55 -3.28 -6.73 -10.50
CA ARG A 55 -2.24 -5.77 -10.89
C ARG A 55 -0.83 -6.34 -10.72
N ARG A 56 -0.57 -7.04 -9.61
CA ARG A 56 0.71 -7.71 -9.38
C ARG A 56 0.86 -8.95 -10.25
N ILE A 57 -0.21 -9.73 -10.43
CA ILE A 57 -0.22 -10.84 -11.39
C ILE A 57 0.14 -10.35 -12.80
N SER A 58 -0.48 -9.27 -13.27
CA SER A 58 -0.16 -8.69 -14.60
C SER A 58 1.28 -8.18 -14.68
N ALA A 59 1.82 -7.62 -13.60
CA ALA A 59 3.20 -7.17 -13.57
C ALA A 59 4.17 -8.36 -13.61
N GLU A 60 3.89 -9.42 -12.85
CA GLU A 60 4.72 -10.63 -12.81
C GLU A 60 4.66 -11.39 -14.15
N LEU A 61 3.50 -11.51 -14.78
CA LEU A 61 3.37 -12.06 -16.14
C LEU A 61 4.27 -11.32 -17.13
N ARG A 62 4.28 -9.98 -17.07
CA ARG A 62 5.15 -9.16 -17.93
C ARG A 62 6.63 -9.44 -17.67
N ARG A 63 7.04 -9.62 -16.40
CA ARG A 63 8.42 -10.00 -16.04
C ARG A 63 8.83 -11.36 -16.62
N ARG A 64 7.86 -12.28 -16.76
CA ARG A 64 8.02 -13.60 -17.40
C ARG A 64 7.90 -13.56 -18.93
N GLY A 65 7.81 -12.35 -19.53
CA GLY A 65 7.68 -12.18 -20.99
C GLY A 65 6.26 -12.37 -21.54
N MET A 66 5.27 -12.61 -20.68
CA MET A 66 3.87 -12.81 -21.10
C MET A 66 3.10 -11.49 -21.05
N LEU A 67 2.73 -10.96 -22.22
CA LEU A 67 1.94 -9.74 -22.36
C LEU A 67 0.44 -10.09 -22.39
N ALA A 68 -0.29 -9.72 -21.35
CA ALA A 68 -1.73 -9.93 -21.27
C ALA A 68 -2.46 -8.65 -20.86
N ASN A 69 -3.62 -8.40 -21.49
CA ASN A 69 -4.49 -7.31 -21.08
C ASN A 69 -5.01 -7.56 -19.66
N HIS A 70 -4.94 -6.55 -18.80
CA HIS A 70 -5.38 -6.65 -17.42
C HIS A 70 -6.85 -7.10 -17.27
N LYS A 71 -7.74 -6.74 -18.20
CA LYS A 71 -9.13 -7.20 -18.21
C LYS A 71 -9.22 -8.71 -18.43
N ARG A 72 -8.35 -9.28 -19.33
CA ARG A 72 -8.24 -10.73 -19.55
C ARG A 72 -7.74 -11.44 -18.29
N VAL A 73 -6.70 -10.90 -17.65
CA VAL A 73 -6.18 -11.43 -16.36
C VAL A 73 -7.25 -11.44 -15.27
N VAL A 74 -7.99 -10.31 -15.09
CA VAL A 74 -9.08 -10.24 -14.09
C VAL A 74 -10.17 -11.27 -14.37
N ARG A 75 -10.54 -11.47 -15.64
CA ARG A 75 -11.55 -12.45 -16.04
C ARG A 75 -11.11 -13.88 -15.65
N LEU A 76 -9.91 -14.29 -16.03
CA LEU A 76 -9.37 -15.62 -15.71
C LEU A 76 -9.23 -15.82 -14.20
N MET A 77 -8.72 -14.84 -13.46
CA MET A 77 -8.64 -14.90 -12.00
C MET A 77 -10.01 -15.04 -11.34
N ARG A 78 -11.05 -14.44 -11.91
CA ARG A 78 -12.43 -14.56 -11.39
C ARG A 78 -13.00 -15.94 -11.69
N GLU A 79 -12.82 -16.45 -12.89
CA GLU A 79 -13.24 -17.78 -13.30
C GLU A 79 -12.60 -18.86 -12.42
N ASP A 80 -11.32 -18.70 -12.05
CA ASP A 80 -10.56 -19.64 -11.21
C ASP A 80 -10.66 -19.35 -9.70
N ASN A 81 -11.53 -18.43 -9.29
CA ASN A 81 -11.68 -18.00 -7.88
C ASN A 81 -10.36 -17.58 -7.21
N LEU A 82 -9.50 -16.90 -7.95
CA LEU A 82 -8.18 -16.42 -7.50
C LEU A 82 -8.17 -14.94 -7.10
N LEU A 83 -9.33 -14.27 -7.02
CA LEU A 83 -9.41 -12.88 -6.60
C LEU A 83 -8.97 -12.73 -5.14
N ALA A 84 -8.21 -11.65 -4.87
CA ALA A 84 -7.77 -11.33 -3.52
C ALA A 84 -8.97 -10.99 -2.62
N ILE A 85 -8.99 -11.55 -1.41
CA ILE A 85 -10.02 -11.30 -0.40
C ILE A 85 -9.89 -9.87 0.12
N GLN A 86 -10.99 -9.12 0.21
CA GLN A 86 -11.01 -7.77 0.78
C GLN A 86 -11.02 -7.82 2.31
N PRO A 87 -10.18 -7.04 3.02
CA PRO A 87 -10.13 -7.03 4.48
C PRO A 87 -11.28 -6.24 5.11
N ARG A 88 -11.65 -6.60 6.36
CA ARG A 88 -12.58 -5.84 7.21
C ARG A 88 -11.95 -4.55 7.72
N GLN A 89 -12.78 -3.57 8.13
CA GLN A 89 -12.37 -2.24 8.59
C GLN A 89 -11.61 -2.25 9.93
N PHE A 90 -10.79 -1.22 10.15
CA PHE A 90 -9.77 -1.06 11.19
C PHE A 90 -10.27 -0.19 12.38
N VAL A 91 -9.73 -0.43 13.59
CA VAL A 91 -9.98 0.35 14.81
C VAL A 91 -8.70 1.10 15.21
N VAL A 92 -8.81 2.38 15.62
CA VAL A 92 -7.70 3.25 16.05
C VAL A 92 -7.32 2.93 17.51
N THR A 93 -6.01 2.82 17.83
CA THR A 93 -5.52 2.35 19.14
C THR A 93 -4.32 3.12 19.70
N THR A 94 -3.97 4.30 19.19
CA THR A 94 -2.80 5.06 19.68
C THR A 94 -3.23 6.14 20.66
N ASP A 95 -2.64 6.14 21.86
CA ASP A 95 -2.72 7.24 22.83
C ASP A 95 -1.55 8.19 22.60
N SER A 96 -1.86 9.45 22.26
CA SER A 96 -0.89 10.50 21.92
C SER A 96 -0.77 11.57 23.02
N HIS A 97 -1.41 11.41 24.17
CA HIS A 97 -1.42 12.39 25.25
C HIS A 97 -0.34 12.08 26.28
N HIS A 98 0.85 12.67 26.12
CA HIS A 98 1.94 12.63 27.09
C HIS A 98 2.67 13.97 27.14
N GLU A 99 3.34 14.26 28.26
CA GLU A 99 4.09 15.50 28.52
C GLU A 99 5.55 15.49 28.00
N LEU A 100 5.96 14.41 27.29
CA LEU A 100 7.31 14.29 26.74
C LEU A 100 7.51 15.23 25.55
N GLU A 101 8.78 15.52 25.25
CA GLU A 101 9.17 16.40 24.15
C GLU A 101 8.62 15.91 22.79
N VAL A 102 8.05 16.83 22.02
CA VAL A 102 7.44 16.54 20.72
C VAL A 102 8.22 17.27 19.62
N TYR A 103 8.79 16.50 18.72
CA TYR A 103 9.60 17.01 17.62
C TYR A 103 8.76 17.48 16.43
N LEU A 104 9.29 18.46 15.67
CA LEU A 104 8.63 18.96 14.46
C LEU A 104 8.52 17.89 13.38
N ASN A 105 7.45 17.90 12.60
CA ASN A 105 7.29 17.03 11.44
C ASN A 105 8.15 17.52 10.26
N LEU A 106 9.33 16.96 10.11
CA LEU A 106 10.25 17.25 9.02
C LEU A 106 9.96 16.42 7.76
N ALA A 107 9.32 15.26 7.90
CA ALA A 107 9.05 14.32 6.80
C ALA A 107 8.02 14.85 5.78
N ARG A 108 7.07 15.70 6.20
CA ARG A 108 5.92 16.13 5.41
C ARG A 108 6.23 16.74 4.04
N ARG A 109 7.30 17.54 3.98
CA ARG A 109 7.69 18.28 2.76
C ARG A 109 8.97 17.76 2.13
N MET A 110 9.49 16.66 2.66
CA MET A 110 10.75 16.10 2.20
C MET A 110 10.56 15.40 0.86
N LYS A 111 11.32 15.82 -0.14
CA LYS A 111 11.43 15.13 -1.42
C LYS A 111 12.59 14.15 -1.32
N LEU A 112 12.28 12.89 -1.15
CA LEU A 112 13.29 11.83 -1.08
C LEU A 112 13.92 11.63 -2.46
N THR A 113 15.24 11.63 -2.50
CA THR A 113 16.06 11.42 -3.71
C THR A 113 16.93 10.17 -3.62
N GLY A 114 17.06 9.58 -2.42
CA GLY A 114 17.90 8.41 -2.17
C GLY A 114 17.47 7.64 -0.94
N ILE A 115 18.13 6.50 -0.76
CA ILE A 115 18.00 5.65 0.43
C ILE A 115 18.63 6.35 1.66
N ASP A 116 18.18 5.93 2.85
CA ASP A 116 18.72 6.38 4.15
C ASP A 116 18.68 7.93 4.36
N GLN A 117 17.71 8.61 3.75
CA GLN A 117 17.39 10.01 4.02
C GLN A 117 16.28 10.16 5.05
N LEU A 118 15.35 9.24 5.06
CA LEU A 118 14.20 9.20 5.95
C LEU A 118 13.91 7.75 6.36
N TRP A 119 13.97 7.47 7.64
CA TRP A 119 13.41 6.26 8.20
C TRP A 119 12.09 6.55 8.88
N VAL A 120 11.12 5.67 8.70
CA VAL A 120 9.78 5.81 9.26
C VAL A 120 9.50 4.62 10.17
N ALA A 121 9.16 4.90 11.42
CA ALA A 121 8.94 3.90 12.46
C ALA A 121 7.48 3.85 12.90
N ASP A 122 7.00 2.68 13.27
CA ASP A 122 5.68 2.46 13.82
C ASP A 122 5.63 1.18 14.67
N ILE A 123 4.70 1.11 15.61
CA ILE A 123 4.45 -0.06 16.44
C ILE A 123 3.03 -0.56 16.21
N THR A 124 2.89 -1.86 16.08
CA THR A 124 1.57 -2.49 15.98
C THR A 124 1.47 -3.66 16.92
N TYR A 125 0.24 -3.96 17.38
CA TYR A 125 -0.03 -5.17 18.14
C TYR A 125 -0.53 -6.31 17.26
N ILE A 126 -0.21 -7.53 17.66
CA ILE A 126 -0.65 -8.77 17.05
C ILE A 126 -1.30 -9.61 18.16
N ARG A 127 -2.51 -10.09 17.91
CA ARG A 127 -3.22 -10.94 18.85
C ARG A 127 -2.89 -12.41 18.58
N LEU A 128 -2.28 -13.08 19.53
CA LEU A 128 -2.20 -14.53 19.62
C LEU A 128 -3.44 -15.08 20.33
N ARG A 129 -3.54 -16.39 20.47
CA ARG A 129 -4.72 -17.04 21.09
C ARG A 129 -4.93 -16.57 22.53
N ALA A 130 -3.87 -16.45 23.31
CA ALA A 130 -3.91 -16.17 24.75
C ALA A 130 -3.28 -14.83 25.15
N GLU A 131 -2.54 -14.17 24.26
CA GLU A 131 -1.77 -12.96 24.59
C GLU A 131 -1.75 -11.96 23.42
N PHE A 132 -1.39 -10.72 23.74
CA PHE A 132 -1.01 -9.71 22.75
C PHE A 132 0.51 -9.60 22.70
N VAL A 133 1.04 -9.42 21.51
CA VAL A 133 2.45 -9.14 21.28
C VAL A 133 2.59 -7.89 20.43
N TYR A 134 3.70 -7.21 20.54
CA TYR A 134 3.94 -5.92 19.90
C TYR A 134 5.11 -6.05 18.92
N LEU A 135 4.92 -5.49 17.73
CA LEU A 135 5.91 -5.45 16.67
C LEU A 135 6.26 -3.99 16.39
N ALA A 136 7.52 -3.62 16.62
CA ALA A 136 8.10 -2.38 16.13
C ALA A 136 8.74 -2.62 14.78
N VAL A 137 8.57 -1.68 13.85
CA VAL A 137 9.14 -1.73 12.49
C VAL A 137 9.72 -0.39 12.10
N ILE A 138 10.81 -0.42 11.35
CA ILE A 138 11.45 0.75 10.75
C ILE A 138 11.61 0.49 9.27
N LEU A 139 11.10 1.39 8.45
CA LEU A 139 11.18 1.35 7.00
C LEU A 139 12.02 2.50 6.47
N ASP A 140 12.81 2.25 5.44
CA ASP A 140 13.31 3.31 4.59
C ASP A 140 12.17 3.94 3.77
N GLY A 141 12.01 5.25 3.89
CA GLY A 141 10.90 5.99 3.28
C GLY A 141 10.95 6.00 1.76
N PHE A 142 12.14 5.91 1.17
CA PHE A 142 12.38 5.94 -0.27
C PHE A 142 12.18 4.56 -0.91
N SER A 143 12.87 3.55 -0.39
CA SER A 143 12.85 2.19 -0.95
C SER A 143 11.71 1.32 -0.42
N ARG A 144 11.01 1.75 0.63
CA ARG A 144 9.99 0.95 1.33
C ARG A 144 10.52 -0.34 1.97
N LYS A 145 11.84 -0.51 2.04
CA LYS A 145 12.47 -1.67 2.65
C LYS A 145 12.34 -1.61 4.16
N VAL A 146 11.97 -2.71 4.79
CA VAL A 146 12.06 -2.85 6.24
C VAL A 146 13.52 -3.02 6.60
N VAL A 147 14.09 -2.04 7.32
CA VAL A 147 15.49 -1.99 7.71
C VAL A 147 15.72 -2.49 9.13
N GLY A 148 14.73 -2.33 10.00
CA GLY A 148 14.76 -2.83 11.38
C GLY A 148 13.38 -3.28 11.86
N TRP A 149 13.34 -4.26 12.75
CA TRP A 149 12.12 -4.73 13.41
C TRP A 149 12.44 -5.47 14.70
N ALA A 150 11.51 -5.44 15.65
CA ALA A 150 11.58 -6.22 16.89
C ALA A 150 10.18 -6.67 17.31
N LEU A 151 10.10 -7.82 18.00
CA LEU A 151 8.84 -8.42 18.45
C LEU A 151 8.97 -8.79 19.92
N GLU A 152 8.06 -8.25 20.78
CA GLU A 152 8.07 -8.44 22.23
C GLU A 152 6.66 -8.63 22.80
N ARG A 153 6.56 -9.20 24.02
CA ARG A 153 5.31 -9.34 24.76
C ARG A 153 4.85 -8.04 25.40
N THR A 154 5.74 -7.09 25.59
CA THR A 154 5.47 -5.84 26.31
C THR A 154 5.70 -4.63 25.42
N LEU A 155 4.84 -3.63 25.57
CA LEU A 155 4.95 -2.36 24.85
C LEU A 155 5.84 -1.39 25.65
N THR A 156 7.14 -1.66 25.66
CA THR A 156 8.15 -0.82 26.33
C THR A 156 9.03 -0.09 25.30
N SER A 157 9.80 0.92 25.75
CA SER A 157 10.81 1.57 24.91
C SER A 157 11.86 0.61 24.37
N ARG A 158 12.20 -0.45 25.12
CA ARG A 158 13.14 -1.50 24.67
C ARG A 158 12.75 -2.14 23.35
N LEU A 159 11.45 -2.30 23.09
CA LEU A 159 10.95 -2.82 21.82
C LEU A 159 11.35 -1.91 20.64
N ALA A 160 11.12 -0.59 20.78
CA ALA A 160 11.48 0.39 19.77
C ALA A 160 13.00 0.50 19.61
N ILE A 161 13.74 0.51 20.74
CA ILE A 161 15.21 0.52 20.76
C ILE A 161 15.78 -0.67 20.04
N ALA A 162 15.31 -1.89 20.32
CA ALA A 162 15.80 -3.09 19.64
C ALA A 162 15.58 -3.08 18.12
N ALA A 163 14.46 -2.48 17.66
CA ALA A 163 14.22 -2.27 16.23
C ALA A 163 15.19 -1.23 15.62
N LEU A 164 15.48 -0.15 16.36
CA LEU A 164 16.39 0.92 15.93
C LEU A 164 17.83 0.42 15.86
N GLU A 165 18.32 -0.25 16.90
CA GLU A 165 19.68 -0.83 16.93
C GLU A 165 19.90 -1.82 15.78
N ARG A 166 18.90 -2.66 15.49
CA ARG A 166 18.96 -3.59 14.34
C ARG A 166 19.03 -2.84 13.01
N ALA A 167 18.26 -1.74 12.86
CA ALA A 167 18.30 -0.91 11.67
C ALA A 167 19.69 -0.24 11.51
N ILE A 168 20.23 0.34 12.58
CA ILE A 168 21.54 1.00 12.60
C ILE A 168 22.65 0.00 12.27
N ALA A 169 22.66 -1.15 12.92
CA ALA A 169 23.68 -2.20 12.68
C ALA A 169 23.67 -2.68 11.22
N ARG A 170 22.49 -2.75 10.62
CA ARG A 170 22.31 -3.24 9.24
C ARG A 170 22.68 -2.21 8.19
N ARG A 171 22.39 -0.91 8.44
CA ARG A 171 22.46 0.15 7.44
C ARG A 171 23.63 1.11 7.63
N GLN A 172 24.12 1.27 8.86
CA GLN A 172 25.16 2.24 9.22
C GLN A 172 24.87 3.62 8.60
N PRO A 173 23.74 4.25 8.96
CA PRO A 173 23.28 5.45 8.30
C PRO A 173 24.27 6.60 8.47
N ARG A 174 24.33 7.47 7.44
CA ARG A 174 25.13 8.69 7.51
C ARG A 174 24.47 9.71 8.46
N PRO A 175 25.25 10.60 9.09
CA PRO A 175 24.74 11.73 9.84
C PRO A 175 23.67 12.54 9.06
N GLY A 176 22.64 13.02 9.78
CA GLY A 176 21.57 13.81 9.18
C GLY A 176 20.38 13.01 8.65
N LEU A 177 20.37 11.65 8.79
CA LEU A 177 19.17 10.85 8.51
C LEU A 177 18.01 11.33 9.41
N ILE A 178 16.85 11.57 8.80
CA ILE A 178 15.63 11.92 9.55
C ILE A 178 14.93 10.63 10.01
N HIS A 179 14.74 10.49 11.32
CA HIS A 179 13.98 9.40 11.90
C HIS A 179 12.58 9.89 12.28
N HIS A 180 11.57 9.44 11.56
CA HIS A 180 10.17 9.85 11.73
C HIS A 180 9.33 8.76 12.39
N SER A 181 8.59 9.12 13.45
CA SER A 181 7.70 8.22 14.18
C SER A 181 6.35 8.89 14.47
N ASP A 182 5.41 8.13 15.03
CA ASP A 182 4.28 8.72 15.74
C ASP A 182 4.73 9.36 17.07
N ARG A 183 3.77 9.91 17.84
CA ARG A 183 4.03 10.51 19.14
C ARG A 183 3.96 9.51 20.28
N GLY A 184 4.22 8.23 20.03
CA GLY A 184 4.24 7.23 21.08
C GLY A 184 5.34 7.50 22.11
N VAL A 185 5.03 7.25 23.41
CA VAL A 185 5.97 7.41 24.53
C VAL A 185 7.28 6.67 24.29
N GLN A 186 7.23 5.54 23.57
CA GLN A 186 8.38 4.71 23.25
C GLN A 186 9.44 5.43 22.41
N TYR A 187 9.02 6.37 21.56
CA TYR A 187 9.89 7.16 20.69
C TYR A 187 10.35 8.47 21.33
N ALA A 188 9.61 8.97 22.32
CA ALA A 188 9.92 10.21 23.04
C ALA A 188 10.76 9.96 24.31
N CYS A 189 11.05 8.73 24.68
CA CYS A 189 11.85 8.43 25.88
C CYS A 189 13.32 8.82 25.66
N GLY A 190 13.96 9.31 26.73
CA GLY A 190 15.34 9.83 26.69
C GLY A 190 16.36 8.79 26.17
N GLU A 191 16.19 7.51 26.49
CA GLU A 191 17.07 6.44 26.02
C GLU A 191 17.02 6.30 24.49
N TYR A 192 15.80 6.33 23.90
CA TYR A 192 15.63 6.27 22.45
C TYR A 192 16.25 7.49 21.75
N VAL A 193 15.97 8.69 22.27
CA VAL A 193 16.50 9.95 21.73
C VAL A 193 18.03 9.97 21.84
N SER A 194 18.62 9.51 22.95
CA SER A 194 20.07 9.40 23.12
C SER A 194 20.74 8.55 22.04
N ILE A 195 20.10 7.46 21.61
CA ILE A 195 20.62 6.62 20.51
C ILE A 195 20.57 7.39 19.17
N LEU A 196 19.48 8.12 18.91
CA LEU A 196 19.39 8.97 17.71
C LEU A 196 20.51 10.02 17.67
N ASP A 197 20.75 10.70 18.80
CA ASP A 197 21.79 11.72 18.94
C ASP A 197 23.21 11.15 18.77
N GLN A 198 23.49 9.99 19.35
CA GLN A 198 24.77 9.28 19.20
C GLN A 198 25.09 8.97 17.72
N HIS A 199 24.06 8.69 16.92
CA HIS A 199 24.20 8.41 15.49
C HIS A 199 23.91 9.65 14.62
N GLN A 200 23.81 10.84 15.22
CA GLN A 200 23.53 12.11 14.54
C GLN A 200 22.29 12.04 13.62
N MET A 201 21.28 11.30 14.09
CA MET A 201 19.98 11.19 13.42
C MET A 201 19.05 12.30 13.93
N ILE A 202 18.21 12.83 13.07
CA ILE A 202 17.32 13.94 13.40
C ILE A 202 15.93 13.39 13.73
N PRO A 203 15.44 13.54 14.98
CA PRO A 203 14.11 13.09 15.34
C PRO A 203 13.03 13.94 14.68
N SER A 204 11.95 13.28 14.26
CA SER A 204 10.77 13.90 13.65
C SER A 204 9.53 13.15 14.06
N MET A 205 8.43 13.86 14.35
CA MET A 205 7.19 13.22 14.80
C MET A 205 5.98 13.65 13.98
N SER A 206 5.07 12.72 13.78
CA SER A 206 3.78 12.96 13.14
C SER A 206 2.94 13.96 13.92
N ARG A 207 2.09 14.71 13.23
CA ARG A 207 1.09 15.56 13.88
C ARG A 207 0.00 14.70 14.53
N PRO A 208 -0.67 15.18 15.59
CA PRO A 208 -1.79 14.46 16.19
C PRO A 208 -2.85 14.11 15.15
N ALA A 209 -3.36 12.88 15.21
CA ALA A 209 -4.46 12.39 14.36
C ALA A 209 -4.25 12.56 12.85
N ASN A 210 -3.02 12.60 12.34
CA ASN A 210 -2.74 12.71 10.92
C ASN A 210 -2.09 11.43 10.36
N PRO A 211 -2.87 10.49 9.82
CA PRO A 211 -2.36 9.22 9.28
C PRO A 211 -1.48 9.37 8.05
N TYR A 212 -1.56 10.51 7.34
CA TYR A 212 -0.77 10.73 6.12
C TYR A 212 0.73 10.92 6.41
N ASP A 213 1.06 11.32 7.63
CA ASP A 213 2.46 11.58 8.02
C ASP A 213 3.25 10.26 8.15
N ASN A 214 2.59 9.12 8.47
CA ASN A 214 3.20 7.79 8.58
C ASN A 214 2.64 6.74 7.58
N ALA A 215 2.13 7.19 6.44
CA ALA A 215 1.44 6.33 5.48
C ALA A 215 2.27 5.13 4.97
N SER A 216 3.61 5.23 5.00
CA SER A 216 4.52 4.15 4.59
C SER A 216 4.45 2.95 5.52
N CYS A 217 4.62 3.19 6.82
CA CYS A 217 4.52 2.15 7.85
C CYS A 217 3.09 1.60 7.95
N GLU A 218 2.08 2.45 7.91
CA GLU A 218 0.69 1.98 7.90
C GLU A 218 0.41 1.03 6.73
N SER A 219 0.89 1.36 5.53
CA SER A 219 0.76 0.51 4.35
C SER A 219 1.47 -0.83 4.53
N PHE A 220 2.67 -0.84 5.14
CA PHE A 220 3.40 -2.05 5.47
C PHE A 220 2.62 -2.89 6.49
N ILE A 221 2.19 -2.30 7.61
CA ILE A 221 1.45 -2.98 8.67
C ILE A 221 0.15 -3.58 8.13
N LYS A 222 -0.60 -2.85 7.30
CA LYS A 222 -1.79 -3.38 6.62
C LYS A 222 -1.45 -4.58 5.73
N THR A 223 -0.31 -4.53 5.05
CA THR A 223 0.18 -5.63 4.20
C THR A 223 0.56 -6.84 5.05
N LEU A 224 1.35 -6.66 6.09
CA LEU A 224 1.76 -7.71 7.03
C LEU A 224 0.53 -8.39 7.67
N LYS A 225 -0.39 -7.60 8.22
CA LYS A 225 -1.60 -8.13 8.86
C LYS A 225 -2.44 -8.95 7.88
N ARG A 226 -2.65 -8.46 6.67
CA ARG A 226 -3.47 -9.13 5.66
C ARG A 226 -2.80 -10.36 5.05
N GLU A 227 -1.52 -10.24 4.69
CA GLU A 227 -0.83 -11.23 3.87
C GLU A 227 -0.12 -12.30 4.71
N GLU A 228 0.11 -12.05 6.01
CA GLU A 228 0.77 -12.98 6.91
C GLU A 228 -0.07 -13.26 8.16
N ILE A 229 -0.39 -12.23 8.97
CA ILE A 229 -0.95 -12.47 10.31
C ILE A 229 -2.35 -13.09 10.27
N TYR A 230 -3.25 -12.56 9.43
CA TYR A 230 -4.62 -13.07 9.32
C TYR A 230 -4.77 -14.29 8.40
N ALA A 231 -3.72 -14.61 7.65
CA ALA A 231 -3.68 -15.76 6.75
C ALA A 231 -3.18 -17.04 7.44
N ASN A 232 -2.58 -16.91 8.62
CA ASN A 232 -1.98 -18.02 9.34
C ASN A 232 -2.44 -18.04 10.81
N SER A 233 -2.23 -19.16 11.49
CA SER A 233 -2.40 -19.32 12.93
C SER A 233 -1.04 -19.62 13.57
N TYR A 234 -0.81 -19.04 14.75
CA TYR A 234 0.46 -19.15 15.47
C TYR A 234 0.25 -19.80 16.80
N GLU A 235 1.12 -20.75 17.14
CA GLU A 235 1.07 -21.51 18.39
C GLU A 235 1.61 -20.68 19.55
N ASN A 236 2.74 -20.00 19.32
CA ASN A 236 3.48 -19.24 20.33
C ASN A 236 4.24 -18.07 19.69
N LEU A 237 4.92 -17.29 20.53
CA LEU A 237 5.70 -16.12 20.11
C LEU A 237 6.86 -16.50 19.19
N GLU A 238 7.55 -17.60 19.43
CA GLU A 238 8.70 -18.05 18.63
C GLU A 238 8.26 -18.45 17.22
N HIS A 239 7.13 -19.17 17.11
CA HIS A 239 6.52 -19.52 15.83
C HIS A 239 6.13 -18.26 15.05
N LEU A 240 5.50 -17.28 15.72
CA LEU A 240 5.19 -15.99 15.11
C LEU A 240 6.46 -15.24 14.69
N ARG A 241 7.49 -15.19 15.52
CA ARG A 241 8.78 -14.52 15.24
C ARG A 241 9.44 -15.07 13.97
N ALA A 242 9.55 -16.38 13.85
CA ALA A 242 10.12 -17.04 12.69
C ALA A 242 9.34 -16.73 11.39
N ASN A 243 8.01 -16.67 11.47
CA ASN A 243 7.17 -16.34 10.32
C ASN A 243 7.26 -14.86 9.93
N ILE A 244 7.28 -13.94 10.91
CA ILE A 244 7.50 -12.50 10.67
C ILE A 244 8.88 -12.27 10.03
N GLU A 245 9.93 -12.91 10.54
CA GLU A 245 11.27 -12.83 9.97
C GLU A 245 11.29 -13.27 8.51
N ARG A 246 10.73 -14.45 8.23
CA ARG A 246 10.61 -14.95 6.85
C ARG A 246 9.79 -14.03 5.97
N PHE A 247 8.67 -13.50 6.49
CA PHE A 247 7.83 -12.58 5.76
C PHE A 247 8.57 -11.28 5.41
N ILE A 248 9.26 -10.67 6.38
CA ILE A 248 9.95 -9.40 6.18
C ILE A 248 11.17 -9.58 5.28
N GLU A 249 12.06 -10.50 5.67
CA GLU A 249 13.38 -10.59 5.05
C GLU A 249 13.33 -11.24 3.67
N GLN A 250 12.60 -12.35 3.54
CA GLN A 250 12.59 -13.11 2.29
C GLN A 250 11.46 -12.66 1.35
N TYR A 251 10.25 -12.48 1.89
CA TYR A 251 9.11 -12.19 1.02
C TYR A 251 8.93 -10.69 0.75
N TYR A 252 8.74 -9.86 1.78
CA TYR A 252 8.44 -8.44 1.61
C TYR A 252 9.58 -7.67 0.96
N ASN A 253 10.80 -7.84 1.46
CA ASN A 253 11.98 -7.12 0.97
C ASN A 253 12.50 -7.64 -0.37
N GLN A 254 12.40 -8.95 -0.66
CA GLN A 254 13.09 -9.59 -1.79
C GLN A 254 12.16 -10.09 -2.91
N GLN A 255 10.90 -10.41 -2.62
CA GLN A 255 10.01 -11.05 -3.61
C GLN A 255 8.77 -10.23 -3.92
N ARG A 256 8.27 -9.46 -2.94
CA ARG A 256 7.00 -8.76 -3.08
C ARG A 256 7.11 -7.53 -3.96
N LEU A 257 6.30 -7.49 -5.03
CA LEU A 257 6.25 -6.34 -5.94
C LEU A 257 5.48 -5.16 -5.32
N HIS A 258 6.03 -3.96 -5.44
CA HIS A 258 5.47 -2.71 -4.94
C HIS A 258 5.08 -1.77 -6.09
N SER A 259 3.80 -1.38 -6.16
CA SER A 259 3.32 -0.47 -7.20
C SER A 259 3.99 0.91 -7.12
N ALA A 260 4.29 1.39 -5.91
CA ALA A 260 4.99 2.65 -5.70
C ALA A 260 6.45 2.64 -6.19
N LEU A 261 7.05 1.44 -6.37
CA LEU A 261 8.40 1.24 -6.87
C LEU A 261 8.41 0.75 -8.34
N GLY A 262 7.33 1.00 -9.08
CA GLY A 262 7.20 0.52 -10.46
C GLY A 262 7.15 -0.99 -10.57
N TYR A 263 6.53 -1.67 -9.61
CA TYR A 263 6.44 -3.13 -9.51
C TYR A 263 7.81 -3.82 -9.40
N ARG A 264 8.72 -3.22 -8.63
CA ARG A 264 9.97 -3.83 -8.18
C ARG A 264 9.85 -4.21 -6.72
N THR A 265 10.73 -5.11 -6.27
CA THR A 265 10.91 -5.36 -4.86
C THR A 265 11.74 -4.23 -4.22
N PRO A 266 11.66 -3.99 -2.91
CA PRO A 266 12.51 -3.02 -2.24
C PRO A 266 13.99 -3.25 -2.51
N GLN A 267 14.45 -4.50 -2.49
CA GLN A 267 15.84 -4.85 -2.73
C GLN A 267 16.29 -4.59 -4.18
N GLU A 268 15.47 -4.93 -5.17
CA GLU A 268 15.75 -4.62 -6.59
C GLU A 268 15.83 -3.11 -6.81
N PHE A 269 14.94 -2.37 -6.17
CA PHE A 269 14.89 -0.92 -6.29
C PHE A 269 16.17 -0.28 -5.71
N GLU A 270 16.62 -0.71 -4.52
CA GLU A 270 17.87 -0.22 -3.93
C GLU A 270 19.09 -0.55 -4.80
N ARG A 271 19.21 -1.79 -5.29
CA ARG A 271 20.31 -2.18 -6.16
C ARG A 271 20.37 -1.31 -7.42
N GLN A 272 19.24 -1.03 -8.04
CA GLN A 272 19.20 -0.17 -9.21
C GLN A 272 19.66 1.26 -8.90
N MET A 273 19.29 1.81 -7.75
CA MET A 273 19.73 3.14 -7.33
C MET A 273 21.22 3.19 -7.08
N GLN A 274 21.79 2.17 -6.45
CA GLN A 274 23.24 2.06 -6.23
C GLN A 274 24.01 1.99 -7.55
N CYS A 275 23.62 1.13 -8.48
CA CYS A 275 24.25 1.07 -9.81
C CYS A 275 24.18 2.41 -10.58
N GLN A 276 23.06 3.15 -10.43
CA GLN A 276 22.92 4.46 -11.07
C GLN A 276 23.84 5.52 -10.45
N SER A 277 24.05 5.51 -9.13
CA SER A 277 24.99 6.42 -8.47
C SER A 277 26.43 6.11 -8.83
N GLU A 278 26.83 4.85 -8.83
CA GLU A 278 28.17 4.43 -9.23
C GLU A 278 28.47 4.78 -10.70
N ALA A 279 27.50 4.60 -11.60
CA ALA A 279 27.65 4.99 -13.00
C ALA A 279 27.76 6.50 -13.18
N ALA A 280 27.06 7.30 -12.38
CA ALA A 280 27.17 8.76 -12.40
C ALA A 280 28.53 9.25 -11.88
N ASP A 281 29.04 8.63 -10.82
CA ASP A 281 30.35 8.96 -10.23
C ASP A 281 31.52 8.49 -11.10
N SER A 282 31.33 7.47 -11.93
CA SER A 282 32.36 6.93 -12.83
C SER A 282 32.46 7.68 -14.17
N MET A 283 31.53 8.61 -14.47
CA MET A 283 31.62 9.43 -15.68
C MET A 283 32.70 10.50 -15.53
N PRO A 284 33.68 10.62 -16.47
CA PRO A 284 34.71 11.64 -16.41
C PRO A 284 34.07 13.03 -16.45
N ALA A 285 34.56 13.95 -15.60
CA ALA A 285 34.01 15.29 -15.38
C ALA A 285 33.78 16.11 -16.66
N THR A 286 34.46 15.79 -17.74
CA THR A 286 34.34 16.44 -19.05
C THR A 286 32.98 16.26 -19.71
N ILE A 287 32.29 15.14 -19.50
CA ILE A 287 30.97 14.87 -20.10
C ILE A 287 29.84 15.54 -19.30
N THR A 288 30.02 15.69 -18.01
CA THR A 288 29.06 16.37 -17.13
C THR A 288 28.93 17.86 -17.45
N PHE A 289 29.99 18.50 -17.96
CA PHE A 289 29.98 19.90 -18.32
C PHE A 289 29.17 20.15 -19.59
N PHE A 290 29.25 19.28 -20.59
CA PHE A 290 28.50 19.40 -21.83
C PHE A 290 26.98 19.13 -21.66
N THR A 291 26.61 18.22 -20.77
CA THR A 291 25.17 17.93 -20.51
C THR A 291 24.50 19.07 -19.72
N ARG A 292 25.23 19.76 -18.84
CA ARG A 292 24.76 20.96 -18.13
C ARG A 292 24.65 22.20 -19.02
N LEU A 293 25.55 22.37 -20.00
CA LEU A 293 25.52 23.45 -20.99
C LEU A 293 24.38 23.28 -22.00
N ALA A 294 24.03 22.06 -22.38
CA ALA A 294 22.92 21.77 -23.27
C ALA A 294 21.53 22.03 -22.63
N GLN A 295 21.44 22.04 -21.30
CA GLN A 295 20.20 22.33 -20.56
C GLN A 295 20.06 23.80 -20.15
N SER A 296 21.08 24.65 -20.34
CA SER A 296 21.09 26.04 -19.89
C SER A 296 21.14 27.07 -21.01
N SER A 297 20.93 26.71 -22.27
CA SER A 297 20.87 27.67 -23.38
C SER A 297 19.45 27.81 -23.94
N PRO A 298 18.72 28.87 -23.60
CA PRO A 298 17.62 29.33 -24.44
C PRO A 298 18.24 30.13 -25.61
N GLY A 299 17.90 29.72 -26.81
CA GLY A 299 18.33 30.19 -28.11
C GLY A 299 18.58 31.67 -28.29
N LEU A 300 19.73 31.95 -28.87
CA LEU A 300 20.03 33.14 -29.63
C LEU A 300 20.38 32.70 -31.03
N LEU A 301 19.48 32.94 -31.95
CA LEU A 301 19.69 33.46 -33.31
C LEU A 301 18.48 33.10 -34.22
N GLY A 302 17.86 34.15 -34.74
CA GLY A 302 16.86 34.02 -35.82
C GLY A 302 15.93 35.22 -35.90
N LYS A 303 16.48 36.39 -36.27
CA LYS A 303 15.66 37.53 -36.73
C LYS A 303 14.87 37.05 -37.95
N ARG A 304 13.55 36.98 -37.85
CA ARG A 304 12.62 37.03 -38.98
C ARG A 304 11.57 38.12 -38.70
N THR A 305 11.38 38.92 -39.70
CA THR A 305 10.47 40.05 -39.83
C THR A 305 9.01 39.69 -39.52
N PRO A 306 8.20 40.62 -39.02
CA PRO A 306 6.80 40.34 -38.71
C PRO A 306 5.91 40.36 -39.97
N SER A 307 5.11 39.38 -40.13
CA SER A 307 3.94 39.34 -41.02
C SER A 307 2.67 39.65 -40.24
N PRO A 308 1.64 40.23 -40.84
CA PRO A 308 0.54 40.89 -40.15
C PRO A 308 -0.46 39.91 -39.51
N SER A 309 -1.02 40.35 -38.41
CA SER A 309 -2.06 39.69 -37.61
C SER A 309 -3.37 39.46 -38.42
N PRO A 310 -4.02 38.30 -38.29
CA PRO A 310 -5.42 38.14 -38.62
C PRO A 310 -6.32 38.59 -37.47
N SER A 311 -7.47 39.14 -37.85
CA SER A 311 -8.57 39.65 -37.01
C SER A 311 -9.14 38.62 -36.06
N PRO A 312 -9.81 39.06 -34.98
CA PRO A 312 -10.38 38.14 -34.00
C PRO A 312 -11.69 37.51 -34.50
N ASP A 313 -11.79 36.20 -34.41
CA ASP A 313 -13.02 35.43 -34.58
C ASP A 313 -14.00 35.59 -33.42
N PRO A 314 -15.31 35.43 -33.66
CA PRO A 314 -16.35 35.80 -32.70
C PRO A 314 -16.51 34.77 -31.55
N ILE A 315 -16.85 35.29 -30.39
CA ILE A 315 -17.16 34.58 -29.15
C ILE A 315 -18.34 33.60 -29.36
N PRO A 316 -18.20 32.33 -29.03
CA PRO A 316 -19.36 31.44 -28.94
C PRO A 316 -20.11 31.62 -27.61
N ALA A 317 -21.42 31.63 -27.72
CA ALA A 317 -22.42 31.83 -26.68
C ALA A 317 -22.35 30.76 -25.53
N GLU A 318 -22.69 31.26 -24.39
CA GLU A 318 -23.09 30.63 -23.10
C GLU A 318 -23.41 29.14 -23.14
N ALA A 319 -22.62 28.38 -22.39
CA ALA A 319 -22.97 27.02 -21.95
C ALA A 319 -23.84 27.10 -20.67
N ARG A 320 -25.07 26.64 -20.78
CA ARG A 320 -26.03 26.48 -19.69
C ARG A 320 -25.52 25.55 -18.59
N PRO A 321 -25.91 25.75 -17.30
CA PRO A 321 -25.47 24.91 -16.20
C PRO A 321 -26.10 23.51 -16.26
N ARG A 322 -25.30 22.49 -16.09
CA ARG A 322 -25.73 21.08 -15.99
C ARG A 322 -26.47 20.82 -14.69
N ASP A 323 -27.61 20.23 -14.86
CA ASP A 323 -28.59 19.73 -13.91
C ASP A 323 -28.00 19.05 -12.65
N GLN A 324 -28.29 19.60 -11.47
CA GLN A 324 -28.09 18.99 -10.16
C GLN A 324 -29.24 18.01 -9.84
N ARG A 325 -29.38 16.91 -10.57
CA ARG A 325 -30.38 15.87 -10.26
C ARG A 325 -29.82 14.45 -10.30
N ALA A 326 -28.81 14.19 -9.49
CA ALA A 326 -28.29 12.80 -9.30
C ALA A 326 -27.84 12.44 -7.87
N ASN A 327 -28.15 13.24 -6.84
CA ASN A 327 -27.74 12.92 -5.46
C ASN A 327 -28.89 12.84 -4.42
N ALA A 328 -30.12 12.55 -4.87
CA ALA A 328 -31.29 12.47 -3.97
C ALA A 328 -31.87 11.04 -3.81
N ARG A 329 -31.13 9.97 -4.08
CA ARG A 329 -31.65 8.58 -3.91
C ARG A 329 -30.91 7.71 -2.88
N CYS A 330 -30.07 8.27 -2.02
CA CYS A 330 -29.43 7.49 -0.94
C CYS A 330 -29.77 7.90 0.50
N ALA A 331 -30.74 8.78 0.72
CA ALA A 331 -31.08 9.27 2.07
C ALA A 331 -32.41 8.74 2.67
N ASN A 332 -33.17 7.89 2.00
CA ASN A 332 -34.52 7.48 2.47
C ASN A 332 -34.66 6.01 2.89
N ASN A 333 -33.60 5.32 3.29
CA ASN A 333 -33.70 3.93 3.77
C ASN A 333 -33.12 3.71 5.18
N ARG A 334 -33.17 4.72 6.06
CA ARG A 334 -32.73 4.59 7.48
C ARG A 334 -33.74 5.04 8.53
N LEU A 335 -35.05 5.13 8.22
CA LEU A 335 -36.04 5.59 9.18
C LEU A 335 -37.26 4.66 9.37
N SER A 336 -37.18 3.38 9.02
CA SER A 336 -38.33 2.45 9.24
C SER A 336 -38.00 1.21 10.09
N GLN A 337 -36.93 1.21 10.88
CA GLN A 337 -36.67 0.13 11.86
C GLN A 337 -36.31 0.66 13.25
N ARG A 338 -37.14 1.52 13.80
CA ARG A 338 -37.20 1.79 15.23
C ARG A 338 -38.65 2.13 15.63
N ARG A 339 -39.50 1.11 15.77
CA ARG A 339 -40.71 1.11 16.62
C ARG A 339 -41.15 -0.34 16.81
N GLY A 340 -41.16 -0.77 18.04
CA GLY A 340 -41.74 -2.06 18.49
C GLY A 340 -40.75 -2.90 19.26
N THR A 341 -40.69 -2.69 20.56
CA THR A 341 -41.08 -3.60 21.63
C THR A 341 -40.53 -3.08 22.96
N ASP A 342 -41.29 -2.19 23.58
CA ASP A 342 -41.34 -2.12 25.04
C ASP A 342 -42.43 -3.12 25.45
N ASN A 343 -42.09 -4.10 26.27
CA ASN A 343 -43.00 -4.63 27.31
C ASN A 343 -42.21 -5.47 28.31
N GLU A 344 -42.23 -4.97 29.51
CA GLU A 344 -42.30 -5.58 30.85
C GLU A 344 -41.97 -7.08 31.01
N ALA A 345 -41.09 -7.34 31.95
CA ALA A 345 -41.34 -8.26 33.04
C ALA A 345 -40.33 -8.10 34.16
N THR A 346 -40.76 -7.53 35.24
CA THR A 346 -40.26 -7.68 36.63
C THR A 346 -40.30 -9.15 37.03
N ALA A 347 -39.27 -9.65 37.76
CA ALA A 347 -39.45 -10.47 38.97
C ALA A 347 -38.08 -11.02 39.51
N SER A 348 -37.74 -10.52 40.69
CA SER A 348 -37.32 -11.24 41.94
C SER A 348 -36.10 -12.16 41.90
N VAL A 349 -35.11 -11.70 42.70
CA VAL A 349 -34.17 -12.49 43.52
C VAL A 349 -34.93 -13.35 44.53
N PRO A 350 -34.49 -14.58 44.91
CA PRO A 350 -33.80 -14.69 46.19
C PRO A 350 -32.67 -15.75 46.27
N THR A 351 -31.80 -15.47 47.21
CA THR A 351 -30.80 -16.27 48.01
C THR A 351 -29.65 -16.93 47.27
#